data_b5338203c0014ea375098c19357f6c93
#
_entry.id   b5338203c0014ea375098c19357f6c93
#
_cell.length_a   1.000
_cell.length_b   1.000
_cell.length_c   1.000
_cell.angle_alpha   90.00
_cell.angle_beta   90.00
_cell.angle_gamma   90.00
#
_symmetry.space_group_name_H-M   'P 1'
#
loop_
_entity.id
_entity.type
_entity.pdbx_description
1 polymer ?
#
loop_
_entity_poly.entity_id
_entity_poly.type
_entity_poly.pdbx_seq_one_letter_code
_entity_poly.pdbx_strand_id
1 'polypeptide(L)'
;MFRVKKTGMKTRGGRVAVIGALSLASVALAAAPAAAKGGVEITAPHTAPVGKTFTVAAHADDDASDYLRICLENRTGGQAWHQLACGAVAERGTDAKATAHVKAAHRGAQQYRAVVYGLLSPNDRHPVRQRTSGPATVNIR
;
A
#
# COMPACT_ATOMS: atom_id res chain seq x y z
N MET A 1 26.79 62.22 -11.24
CA MET A 1 26.76 61.37 -11.22
C MET A 1 26.45 60.44 -10.83
N PHE A 2 26.24 60.31 -10.78
CA PHE A 2 26.00 59.38 -10.59
C PHE A 2 25.34 58.54 -10.29
N ARG A 3 25.16 58.80 -10.15
CA ARG A 3 24.62 58.02 -9.95
C ARG A 3 24.37 57.08 -10.01
N VAL A 4 24.43 57.01 -10.01
CA VAL A 4 24.15 56.03 -10.00
C VAL A 4 23.86 55.26 -9.81
N LYS A 5 24.05 55.53 -9.83
CA LYS A 5 23.75 54.59 -9.62
C LYS A 5 23.12 53.87 -9.32
N LYS A 6 22.91 53.88 -9.09
CA LYS A 6 22.23 53.22 -8.72
C LYS A 6 21.84 52.39 -9.06
N THR A 7 21.94 52.10 -9.36
CA THR A 7 21.52 51.40 -9.70
C THR A 7 21.19 50.36 -9.61
N GLY A 8 21.24 50.36 -9.45
CA GLY A 8 20.89 49.35 -9.32
C GLY A 8 20.59 48.67 -8.82
N MET A 9 20.89 48.89 -8.70
CA MET A 9 20.59 48.09 -8.26
C MET A 9 19.97 47.49 -7.98
N LYS A 10 19.85 47.46 -7.88
CA LYS A 10 19.13 46.87 -7.48
C LYS A 10 18.52 45.99 -7.88
N THR A 11 18.34 45.94 -8.15
CA THR A 11 17.71 45.09 -8.65
C THR A 11 17.83 43.87 -8.59
N ARG A 12 18.40 43.68 -8.53
CA ARG A 12 18.77 42.55 -8.35
C ARG A 12 18.17 41.70 -7.44
N GLY A 13 17.89 42.10 -6.54
CA GLY A 13 17.48 41.29 -5.46
C GLY A 13 16.29 40.43 -5.71
N GLY A 14 15.39 40.96 -6.39
CA GLY A 14 14.16 40.21 -6.60
C GLY A 14 14.31 38.83 -7.18
N ARG A 15 15.34 38.71 -7.96
CA ARG A 15 15.45 37.44 -8.57
C ARG A 15 15.80 36.33 -7.68
N VAL A 16 16.41 36.67 -6.64
CA VAL A 16 16.87 35.69 -5.69
C VAL A 16 15.73 34.94 -5.09
N ALA A 17 14.64 35.63 -4.84
CA ALA A 17 13.51 35.00 -4.22
C ALA A 17 12.96 33.85 -5.04
N VAL A 18 13.07 33.97 -6.31
CA VAL A 18 12.53 32.95 -7.18
C VAL A 18 13.23 31.62 -6.99
N ILE A 19 14.50 31.71 -6.76
CA ILE A 19 15.28 30.49 -6.64
C ILE A 19 14.87 29.65 -5.46
N GLY A 20 14.56 30.32 -4.38
CA GLY A 20 14.17 29.59 -3.20
C GLY A 20 12.90 28.78 -3.38
N ALA A 21 11.99 29.32 -4.14
CA ALA A 21 10.74 28.63 -4.35
C ALA A 21 10.91 27.32 -5.12
N LEU A 22 11.86 27.32 -6.02
CA LEU A 22 12.06 26.14 -6.81
C LEU A 22 12.62 24.97 -6.03
N SER A 23 13.47 25.28 -5.09
CA SER A 23 14.08 24.20 -4.32
C SER A 23 13.09 23.47 -3.45
N LEU A 24 12.03 24.13 -3.06
CA LEU A 24 11.04 23.49 -2.20
C LEU A 24 10.30 22.36 -2.92
N ALA A 25 10.08 22.53 -4.20
CA ALA A 25 9.34 21.53 -4.93
C ALA A 25 10.09 20.21 -5.02
N SER A 26 11.39 20.27 -5.07
CA SER A 26 12.16 19.06 -5.24
C SER A 26 12.17 18.17 -3.99
N VAL A 27 11.96 18.75 -2.84
CA VAL A 27 11.99 18.00 -1.59
C VAL A 27 10.89 16.94 -1.54
N ALA A 28 9.75 17.26 -2.10
CA ALA A 28 8.61 16.37 -2.02
C ALA A 28 8.86 15.03 -2.73
N LEU A 29 9.75 15.02 -3.68
CA LEU A 29 10.00 13.80 -4.45
C LEU A 29 10.91 12.83 -3.73
N ALA A 30 11.60 13.27 -2.71
CA ALA A 30 12.56 12.43 -2.01
C ALA A 30 11.90 11.43 -1.07
N ALA A 31 10.61 11.52 -0.90
CA ALA A 31 9.90 10.72 0.08
C ALA A 31 9.48 9.34 -0.43
N ALA A 32 9.90 8.93 -1.60
CA ALA A 32 9.53 7.63 -2.12
C ALA A 32 10.12 6.53 -1.23
N PRO A 33 9.30 5.64 -0.70
CA PRO A 33 9.80 4.56 0.14
C PRO A 33 10.56 3.55 -0.70
N ALA A 34 11.60 3.00 -0.12
CA ALA A 34 12.29 1.89 -0.74
C ALA A 34 11.47 0.63 -0.55
N ALA A 35 11.32 -0.14 -1.61
CA ALA A 35 10.65 -1.42 -1.52
C ALA A 35 11.60 -2.42 -0.85
N ALA A 36 11.14 -3.08 0.19
CA ALA A 36 11.92 -4.12 0.85
C ALA A 36 11.45 -5.48 0.33
N LYS A 37 12.40 -6.38 0.12
CA LYS A 37 12.08 -7.76 -0.22
C LYS A 37 11.35 -8.43 0.93
N GLY A 38 10.49 -9.37 0.59
CA GLY A 38 9.74 -10.10 1.58
C GLY A 38 8.60 -9.31 2.16
N GLY A 39 8.14 -8.31 1.47
CA GLY A 39 7.00 -7.51 1.89
C GLY A 39 5.68 -8.13 1.50
N VAL A 40 4.63 -7.70 2.18
CA VAL A 40 3.28 -8.01 1.79
C VAL A 40 2.53 -6.70 1.65
N GLU A 41 1.85 -6.53 0.53
CA GLU A 41 1.08 -5.33 0.22
C GLU A 41 -0.38 -5.67 0.02
N ILE A 42 -1.23 -4.79 0.50
CA ILE A 42 -2.66 -4.93 0.29
C ILE A 42 -3.20 -3.64 -0.31
N THR A 43 -4.10 -3.76 -1.26
CA THR A 43 -4.73 -2.64 -1.94
C THR A 43 -6.24 -2.77 -1.83
N ALA A 44 -6.88 -1.70 -1.40
CA ALA A 44 -8.33 -1.61 -1.29
C ALA A 44 -8.73 -0.15 -1.44
N PRO A 45 -9.94 0.14 -1.92
CA PRO A 45 -10.40 1.53 -1.98
C PRO A 45 -10.61 2.08 -0.59
N HIS A 46 -10.45 3.38 -0.42
CA HIS A 46 -10.72 4.01 0.88
C HIS A 46 -12.20 4.08 1.20
N THR A 47 -13.03 4.15 0.17
CA THR A 47 -14.48 4.23 0.33
C THR A 47 -15.16 3.36 -0.72
N ALA A 48 -16.36 2.90 -0.40
CA ALA A 48 -17.19 2.17 -1.34
C ALA A 48 -18.66 2.49 -1.08
N PRO A 49 -19.45 2.64 -2.14
CA PRO A 49 -20.89 2.87 -1.97
C PRO A 49 -21.59 1.59 -1.53
N VAL A 50 -22.55 1.72 -0.64
CA VAL A 50 -23.40 0.60 -0.24
C VAL A 50 -24.07 0.01 -1.48
N GLY A 51 -24.11 -1.29 -1.55
CA GLY A 51 -24.70 -2.04 -2.66
C GLY A 51 -23.78 -2.29 -3.83
N LYS A 52 -22.59 -1.68 -3.84
CA LYS A 52 -21.63 -1.89 -4.91
C LYS A 52 -20.57 -2.91 -4.52
N THR A 53 -19.94 -3.46 -5.52
CA THR A 53 -18.82 -4.40 -5.32
C THR A 53 -17.51 -3.65 -5.49
N PHE A 54 -16.56 -3.94 -4.62
CA PHE A 54 -15.20 -3.41 -4.74
C PHE A 54 -14.20 -4.55 -4.65
N THR A 55 -12.98 -4.28 -5.03
CA THR A 55 -11.92 -5.29 -5.06
C THR A 55 -10.90 -5.03 -3.97
N VAL A 56 -10.52 -6.10 -3.27
CA VAL A 56 -9.39 -6.11 -2.35
C VAL A 56 -8.37 -7.06 -2.95
N ALA A 57 -7.14 -6.60 -3.08
CA ALA A 57 -6.07 -7.39 -3.69
C ALA A 57 -4.82 -7.31 -2.82
N ALA A 58 -4.04 -8.37 -2.85
CA ALA A 58 -2.79 -8.40 -2.12
C ALA A 58 -1.75 -9.19 -2.90
N HIS A 59 -0.48 -8.87 -2.66
CA HIS A 59 0.61 -9.66 -3.20
C HIS A 59 1.77 -9.64 -2.21
N ALA A 60 2.59 -10.67 -2.32
CA ALA A 60 3.77 -10.79 -1.48
C ALA A 60 4.85 -11.57 -2.23
N ASP A 61 6.09 -11.22 -1.95
CA ASP A 61 7.24 -11.98 -2.38
C ASP A 61 8.06 -12.33 -1.14
N ASP A 62 8.56 -13.54 -1.08
CA ASP A 62 9.37 -13.99 0.03
C ASP A 62 10.18 -15.21 -0.41
N ASP A 63 11.43 -15.24 -0.04
CA ASP A 63 12.32 -16.36 -0.33
C ASP A 63 12.45 -17.32 0.83
N ALA A 64 11.72 -17.10 1.91
CA ALA A 64 11.87 -17.90 3.14
C ALA A 64 11.26 -19.28 3.03
N SER A 65 10.35 -19.51 2.10
CA SER A 65 9.70 -20.80 1.94
C SER A 65 9.72 -21.23 0.49
N ASP A 66 9.60 -22.52 0.26
CA ASP A 66 9.57 -23.07 -1.10
C ASP A 66 8.28 -22.66 -1.84
N TYR A 67 7.20 -22.53 -1.10
CA TYR A 67 5.92 -22.13 -1.63
C TYR A 67 5.27 -21.11 -0.72
N LEU A 68 4.50 -20.21 -1.31
CA LEU A 68 3.77 -19.18 -0.60
C LEU A 68 2.31 -19.18 -1.02
N ARG A 69 1.46 -18.77 -0.09
CA ARG A 69 0.06 -18.48 -0.39
C ARG A 69 -0.39 -17.31 0.45
N ILE A 70 -1.16 -16.41 -0.14
CA ILE A 70 -1.78 -15.30 0.57
C ILE A 70 -3.25 -15.62 0.79
N CYS A 71 -3.72 -15.35 2.00
CA CYS A 71 -5.13 -15.33 2.30
C CYS A 71 -5.53 -13.94 2.73
N LEU A 72 -6.65 -13.47 2.23
CA LEU A 72 -7.26 -12.21 2.66
C LEU A 72 -8.20 -12.48 3.81
N GLU A 73 -8.15 -11.62 4.82
CA GLU A 73 -9.03 -11.67 5.96
C GLU A 73 -9.75 -10.35 6.10
N ASN A 74 -10.96 -10.39 6.66
CA ASN A 74 -11.70 -9.17 6.93
C ASN A 74 -12.30 -9.20 8.33
N ARG A 75 -12.64 -8.02 8.81
CA ARG A 75 -13.40 -7.86 10.06
C ARG A 75 -14.16 -6.55 10.04
N THR A 76 -15.20 -6.50 10.86
CA THR A 76 -15.97 -5.30 11.10
C THR A 76 -15.71 -4.86 12.54
N GLY A 77 -15.35 -3.61 12.71
CA GLY A 77 -15.07 -3.07 14.04
C GLY A 77 -13.97 -3.84 14.76
N GLY A 78 -14.16 -4.11 16.03
CA GLY A 78 -13.20 -4.85 16.84
C GLY A 78 -13.40 -6.35 16.84
N GLN A 79 -14.16 -6.89 15.90
CA GLN A 79 -14.44 -8.31 15.86
C GLN A 79 -13.22 -9.12 15.40
N ALA A 80 -13.32 -10.43 15.53
CA ALA A 80 -12.25 -11.32 15.09
C ALA A 80 -12.10 -11.27 13.58
N TRP A 81 -10.88 -11.57 13.12
CA TRP A 81 -10.60 -11.67 11.70
C TRP A 81 -11.18 -12.97 11.14
N HIS A 82 -11.78 -12.88 9.98
CA HIS A 82 -12.34 -14.01 9.26
C HIS A 82 -11.67 -14.13 7.90
N GLN A 83 -11.35 -15.36 7.52
CA GLN A 83 -10.77 -15.60 6.21
C GLN A 83 -11.83 -15.36 5.13
N LEU A 84 -11.44 -14.56 4.14
CA LEU A 84 -12.31 -14.14 3.06
C LEU A 84 -12.02 -14.92 1.78
N ALA A 85 -10.74 -15.01 1.40
CA ALA A 85 -10.33 -15.69 0.17
C ALA A 85 -8.84 -15.97 0.24
N CYS A 86 -8.41 -17.01 -0.44
CA CYS A 86 -7.00 -17.33 -0.59
C CYS A 86 -6.64 -17.39 -2.06
N GLY A 87 -5.44 -16.98 -2.39
CA GLY A 87 -4.91 -17.06 -3.74
C GLY A 87 -4.28 -18.41 -4.02
N ALA A 88 -3.79 -18.56 -5.22
CA ALA A 88 -3.08 -19.76 -5.64
C ALA A 88 -1.73 -19.85 -4.93
N VAL A 89 -1.23 -21.07 -4.80
CA VAL A 89 0.12 -21.30 -4.28
C VAL A 89 1.12 -20.86 -5.33
N ALA A 90 2.13 -20.11 -4.89
CA ALA A 90 3.20 -19.60 -5.73
C ALA A 90 4.52 -20.26 -5.33
N GLU A 91 5.35 -20.57 -6.30
CA GLU A 91 6.68 -21.12 -6.05
C GLU A 91 7.65 -20.02 -5.64
N ARG A 92 8.73 -20.42 -4.97
CA ARG A 92 9.81 -19.50 -4.59
C ARG A 92 10.26 -18.71 -5.82
N GLY A 93 10.42 -17.42 -5.63
CA GLY A 93 10.84 -16.52 -6.69
C GLY A 93 9.72 -15.94 -7.52
N THR A 94 8.47 -16.36 -7.26
CA THR A 94 7.30 -15.76 -7.89
C THR A 94 6.42 -15.13 -6.83
N ASP A 95 5.67 -14.10 -7.23
CA ASP A 95 4.76 -13.42 -6.30
C ASP A 95 3.53 -14.27 -6.03
N ALA A 96 3.17 -14.38 -4.76
CA ALA A 96 1.87 -14.90 -4.38
C ALA A 96 0.87 -13.75 -4.45
N LYS A 97 -0.35 -14.03 -4.88
CA LYS A 97 -1.39 -13.02 -5.04
C LYS A 97 -2.72 -13.55 -4.56
N ALA A 98 -3.56 -12.65 -4.08
CA ALA A 98 -4.93 -12.98 -3.72
C ALA A 98 -5.82 -11.79 -4.07
N THR A 99 -7.03 -12.08 -4.51
CA THR A 99 -7.99 -11.06 -4.89
C THR A 99 -9.36 -11.48 -4.39
N ALA A 100 -10.12 -10.54 -3.87
CA ALA A 100 -11.49 -10.77 -3.45
C ALA A 100 -12.37 -9.65 -3.98
N HIS A 101 -13.54 -10.02 -4.47
CA HIS A 101 -14.56 -9.08 -4.88
C HIS A 101 -15.61 -9.07 -3.77
N VAL A 102 -15.74 -7.93 -3.12
CA VAL A 102 -16.54 -7.80 -1.92
C VAL A 102 -17.74 -6.89 -2.18
N LYS A 103 -18.91 -7.36 -1.83
CA LYS A 103 -20.10 -6.52 -1.92
C LYS A 103 -20.21 -5.69 -0.65
N ALA A 104 -20.37 -4.39 -0.81
CA ALA A 104 -20.55 -3.46 0.30
C ALA A 104 -21.99 -3.56 0.82
N ALA A 105 -22.25 -4.51 1.71
CA ALA A 105 -23.61 -4.79 2.13
C ALA A 105 -24.14 -3.79 3.18
N HIS A 106 -23.26 -3.30 4.04
CA HIS A 106 -23.65 -2.47 5.18
C HIS A 106 -22.75 -1.26 5.29
N ARG A 107 -23.28 -0.16 5.75
CA ARG A 107 -22.51 1.07 6.01
C ARG A 107 -21.57 0.83 7.19
N GLY A 108 -20.45 1.50 7.16
CA GLY A 108 -19.48 1.48 8.24
C GLY A 108 -18.09 1.15 7.76
N ALA A 109 -17.16 1.09 8.72
CA ALA A 109 -15.78 0.80 8.42
C ALA A 109 -15.54 -0.70 8.43
N GLN A 110 -14.94 -1.20 7.37
CA GLN A 110 -14.51 -2.59 7.28
C GLN A 110 -13.01 -2.63 7.09
N GLN A 111 -12.36 -3.58 7.74
CA GLN A 111 -10.92 -3.74 7.65
C GLN A 111 -10.56 -5.03 6.95
N TYR A 112 -9.47 -4.95 6.20
CA TYR A 112 -8.92 -6.08 5.44
C TYR A 112 -7.45 -6.20 5.72
N ARG A 113 -6.95 -7.42 5.74
CA ARG A 113 -5.51 -7.65 5.83
C ARG A 113 -5.14 -8.88 5.01
N ALA A 114 -3.87 -8.96 4.66
CA ALA A 114 -3.33 -10.11 3.95
C ALA A 114 -2.44 -10.90 4.89
N VAL A 115 -2.57 -12.20 4.89
CA VAL A 115 -1.75 -13.11 5.67
C VAL A 115 -0.97 -14.00 4.70
N VAL A 116 0.34 -14.03 4.85
CA VAL A 116 1.22 -14.85 4.02
C VAL A 116 1.56 -16.12 4.75
N TYR A 117 1.34 -17.24 4.08
CA TYR A 117 1.66 -18.56 4.59
C TYR A 117 2.79 -19.18 3.78
N GLY A 118 3.73 -19.79 4.48
CA GLY A 118 4.76 -20.62 3.86
C GLY A 118 4.33 -22.07 3.86
N LEU A 119 4.59 -22.75 2.74
CA LEU A 119 4.25 -24.16 2.58
C LEU A 119 5.48 -24.94 2.17
N LEU A 120 5.57 -26.19 2.61
CA LEU A 120 6.65 -27.10 2.21
C LEU A 120 6.36 -27.77 0.86
N SER A 121 5.09 -27.85 0.48
CA SER A 121 4.65 -28.39 -0.80
C SER A 121 3.37 -27.69 -1.21
N PRO A 122 2.97 -27.77 -2.48
CA PRO A 122 1.73 -27.13 -2.92
C PRO A 122 0.49 -27.62 -2.18
N ASN A 123 0.54 -28.83 -1.64
CA ASN A 123 -0.60 -29.44 -0.94
C ASN A 123 -0.39 -29.54 0.56
N ASP A 124 0.51 -28.73 1.10
CA ASP A 124 0.81 -28.73 2.53
C ASP A 124 -0.46 -28.41 3.33
N ARG A 125 -0.79 -29.29 4.26
CA ARG A 125 -1.98 -29.14 5.10
C ARG A 125 -1.71 -28.35 6.37
N HIS A 126 -0.45 -28.02 6.62
CA HIS A 126 -0.04 -27.29 7.83
C HIS A 126 0.79 -26.08 7.45
N PRO A 127 0.23 -25.15 6.67
CA PRO A 127 0.99 -23.96 6.30
C PRO A 127 1.30 -23.14 7.53
N VAL A 128 2.44 -22.48 7.49
CA VAL A 128 2.94 -21.67 8.61
C VAL A 128 2.73 -20.21 8.27
N ARG A 129 2.05 -19.49 9.17
CA ARG A 129 1.88 -18.05 9.02
C ARG A 129 3.24 -17.38 9.15
N GLN A 130 3.61 -16.59 8.16
CA GLN A 130 4.90 -15.91 8.14
C GLN A 130 4.78 -14.41 8.31
N ARG A 131 3.82 -13.78 7.66
CA ARG A 131 3.66 -12.33 7.68
C ARG A 131 2.21 -11.96 7.61
N THR A 132 1.91 -10.77 8.12
CA THR A 132 0.60 -10.18 8.04
C THR A 132 0.77 -8.72 7.66
N SER A 133 0.01 -8.26 6.69
CA SER A 133 0.01 -6.85 6.32
C SER A 133 -0.62 -5.99 7.40
N GLY A 134 -0.34 -4.69 7.36
CA GLY A 134 -1.16 -3.73 8.09
C GLY A 134 -2.58 -3.77 7.54
N PRO A 135 -3.57 -3.38 8.35
CA PRO A 135 -4.94 -3.39 7.88
C PRO A 135 -5.22 -2.24 6.91
N ALA A 136 -6.06 -2.51 5.93
CA ALA A 136 -6.62 -1.51 5.04
C ALA A 136 -8.08 -1.30 5.42
N THR A 137 -8.49 -0.05 5.59
CA THR A 137 -9.86 0.27 5.98
C THR A 137 -10.64 0.77 4.78
N VAL A 138 -11.82 0.22 4.58
CA VAL A 138 -12.76 0.67 3.56
C VAL A 138 -13.98 1.22 4.27
N ASN A 139 -14.30 2.49 4.02
CA ASN A 139 -15.46 3.14 4.60
C ASN A 139 -16.63 3.01 3.64
N ILE A 140 -17.62 2.25 4.03
CA ILE A 140 -18.80 2.00 3.21
C ILE A 140 -19.87 3.02 3.58
N ARG A 141 -20.33 3.77 2.58
CA ARG A 141 -21.30 4.84 2.79
C ARG A 141 -22.46 4.77 1.81
#